data_20d987355a566a741e044440378793f3
#
_entry.id   20d987355a566a741e044440378793f3
#
_cell.length_a   1.000
_cell.length_b   1.000
_cell.length_c   1.000
_cell.angle_alpha   90.00
_cell.angle_beta   90.00
_cell.angle_gamma   90.00
#
_symmetry.space_group_name_H-M   'P 1'
#
loop_
_entity.id
_entity.type
_entity.pdbx_description
1 polymer ?
#
loop_
_entity_poly.entity_id
_entity_poly.type
_entity_poly.pdbx_seq_one_letter_code
_entity_poly.pdbx_strand_id
1 'polypeptide(L)'
;LPDGTIYIQKRSDSMLLDPKLGHIHFGFMQFVYENKQWFIDLANQIDDNRKDPITFFGEWCGPGIQKGVGISQIDVKRFFIFAIQIQGESPTWLDFSNIPYKRPNERIWFINMFGKYTLNANFNDAVTLLQQLDAITLAVENECPVAKEFGVSGIGEGVVWSGRDSDGMYIQFKHKGTKHQKPKGPRSSNPDVKIENPNIQKFIDTYFEKYNIYYL
;
A
#
# COMPACT_ATOMS: atom_id res chain seq x y z
N LEU A 1 14.36 9.51 -9.45
CA LEU A 1 15.82 9.42 -9.34
C LEU A 1 16.40 10.73 -8.82
N PRO A 2 17.67 10.74 -8.37
CA PRO A 2 18.35 11.96 -7.90
C PRO A 2 18.42 13.08 -8.95
N ASP A 3 18.52 12.74 -10.22
CA ASP A 3 18.57 13.67 -11.36
C ASP A 3 17.19 14.24 -11.78
N GLY A 4 16.13 13.91 -11.04
CA GLY A 4 14.76 14.31 -11.36
C GLY A 4 14.04 13.42 -12.35
N THR A 5 14.69 12.38 -12.88
CA THR A 5 14.04 11.37 -13.72
C THR A 5 13.00 10.59 -12.92
N ILE A 6 11.82 10.37 -13.51
CA ILE A 6 10.72 9.64 -12.88
C ILE A 6 10.40 8.39 -13.70
N TYR A 7 10.30 7.26 -13.01
CA TYR A 7 9.75 6.02 -13.52
C TYR A 7 8.40 5.74 -12.87
N ILE A 8 7.48 5.23 -13.65
CA ILE A 8 6.21 4.68 -13.16
C ILE A 8 6.35 3.18 -13.15
N GLN A 9 6.01 2.59 -12.01
CA GLN A 9 6.10 1.15 -11.81
C GLN A 9 4.75 0.57 -11.43
N LYS A 10 4.47 -0.59 -11.93
CA LYS A 10 3.46 -1.51 -11.41
C LYS A 10 4.15 -2.85 -11.12
N ARG A 11 3.43 -3.79 -10.55
CA ARG A 11 3.98 -5.07 -10.08
C ARG A 11 4.91 -5.80 -11.08
N SER A 12 4.62 -5.72 -12.37
CA SER A 12 5.31 -6.49 -13.42
C SER A 12 6.04 -5.63 -14.45
N ASP A 13 6.09 -4.31 -14.25
CA ASP A 13 6.50 -3.43 -15.33
C ASP A 13 6.98 -2.07 -14.79
N SER A 14 7.99 -1.50 -15.43
CA SER A 14 8.54 -0.19 -15.12
C SER A 14 8.74 0.60 -16.39
N MET A 15 8.29 1.84 -16.45
CA MET A 15 8.31 2.71 -17.62
C MET A 15 8.84 4.09 -17.25
N LEU A 16 9.66 4.66 -18.14
CA LEU A 16 10.01 6.08 -18.04
C LEU A 16 8.74 6.95 -18.18
N LEU A 17 8.67 8.03 -17.41
CA LEU A 17 7.57 8.99 -17.52
C LEU A 17 7.55 9.61 -18.94
N ASP A 18 6.49 9.32 -19.70
CA ASP A 18 6.27 9.83 -21.06
C ASP A 18 4.84 10.36 -21.20
N PRO A 19 4.65 11.68 -21.43
CA PRO A 19 3.32 12.26 -21.57
C PRO A 19 2.57 11.75 -22.81
N LYS A 20 3.27 11.25 -23.84
CA LYS A 20 2.63 10.63 -25.01
C LYS A 20 1.87 9.35 -24.67
N LEU A 21 2.23 8.72 -23.57
CA LEU A 21 1.61 7.51 -23.03
C LEU A 21 0.59 7.84 -21.91
N GLY A 22 0.07 9.06 -21.86
CA GLY A 22 -0.77 9.57 -20.79
C GLY A 22 -1.99 8.70 -20.42
N HIS A 23 -2.55 7.96 -21.40
CA HIS A 23 -3.70 7.07 -21.19
C HIS A 23 -3.35 5.78 -20.44
N ILE A 24 -2.06 5.41 -20.38
CA ILE A 24 -1.61 4.16 -19.76
C ILE A 24 -1.92 4.16 -18.25
N HIS A 25 -2.20 2.98 -17.72
CA HIS A 25 -2.56 2.76 -16.32
C HIS A 25 -3.74 3.61 -15.86
N PHE A 26 -4.81 3.65 -16.66
CA PHE A 26 -6.03 4.42 -16.38
C PHE A 26 -5.78 5.93 -16.21
N GLY A 27 -4.78 6.46 -16.93
CA GLY A 27 -4.41 7.87 -16.88
C GLY A 27 -3.40 8.22 -15.77
N PHE A 28 -2.81 7.24 -15.09
CA PHE A 28 -1.81 7.48 -14.06
C PHE A 28 -0.54 8.13 -14.61
N MET A 29 -0.11 7.72 -15.82
CA MET A 29 1.04 8.33 -16.51
C MET A 29 0.86 9.85 -16.69
N GLN A 30 -0.31 10.28 -17.19
CA GLN A 30 -0.63 11.70 -17.36
C GLN A 30 -0.68 12.43 -16.01
N PHE A 31 -1.32 11.80 -15.02
CA PHE A 31 -1.41 12.38 -13.69
C PHE A 31 -0.02 12.62 -13.07
N VAL A 32 0.90 11.67 -13.16
CA VAL A 32 2.27 11.85 -12.63
C VAL A 32 3.03 12.91 -13.43
N TYR A 33 2.84 12.97 -14.75
CA TYR A 33 3.45 14.02 -15.57
C TYR A 33 3.00 15.43 -15.15
N GLU A 34 1.71 15.61 -14.94
CA GLU A 34 1.13 16.90 -14.49
C GLU A 34 1.60 17.29 -13.08
N ASN A 35 1.92 16.31 -12.24
CA ASN A 35 2.33 16.51 -10.86
C ASN A 35 3.82 16.20 -10.62
N LYS A 36 4.64 16.10 -11.66
CA LYS A 36 6.04 15.68 -11.55
C LYS A 36 6.85 16.52 -10.56
N GLN A 37 6.64 17.84 -10.58
CA GLN A 37 7.37 18.75 -9.70
C GLN A 37 7.04 18.48 -8.24
N TRP A 38 5.79 18.17 -7.93
CA TRP A 38 5.39 17.80 -6.57
C TRP A 38 6.14 16.57 -6.05
N PHE A 39 6.28 15.53 -6.86
CA PHE A 39 7.04 14.32 -6.47
C PHE A 39 8.53 14.62 -6.28
N ILE A 40 9.10 15.48 -7.12
CA ILE A 40 10.50 15.93 -6.99
C ILE A 40 10.68 16.73 -5.71
N ASP A 41 9.80 17.68 -5.43
CA ASP A 41 9.87 18.54 -4.25
C ASP A 41 9.74 17.73 -2.96
N LEU A 42 8.80 16.77 -2.92
CA LEU A 42 8.67 15.87 -1.79
C LEU A 42 9.92 14.99 -1.60
N ALA A 43 10.46 14.46 -2.68
CA ALA A 43 11.69 13.68 -2.61
C ALA A 43 12.87 14.50 -2.06
N ASN A 44 13.00 15.76 -2.47
CA ASN A 44 14.03 16.68 -1.96
C ASN A 44 13.81 17.07 -0.50
N GLN A 45 12.56 17.14 -0.04
CA GLN A 45 12.26 17.39 1.39
C GLN A 45 12.57 16.17 2.28
N ILE A 46 12.43 14.96 1.74
CA ILE A 46 12.77 13.73 2.43
C ILE A 46 14.29 13.61 2.57
N ASP A 47 15.03 13.89 1.52
CA ASP A 47 16.49 13.85 1.48
C ASP A 47 17.00 14.93 0.50
N ASP A 48 17.45 16.05 1.03
CA ASP A 48 17.93 17.21 0.25
C ASP A 48 19.26 16.93 -0.46
N ASN A 49 20.05 16.03 0.09
CA ASN A 49 21.34 15.59 -0.48
C ASN A 49 21.26 14.22 -1.15
N ARG A 50 20.06 13.83 -1.56
CA ARG A 50 19.79 12.47 -2.03
C ARG A 50 20.77 12.00 -3.11
N LYS A 51 21.32 10.83 -2.84
CA LYS A 51 22.14 10.07 -3.79
C LYS A 51 21.36 8.87 -4.34
N ASP A 52 20.37 8.44 -3.59
CA ASP A 52 19.59 7.25 -3.86
C ASP A 52 18.20 7.60 -4.40
N PRO A 53 17.62 6.76 -5.24
CA PRO A 53 16.25 6.90 -5.70
C PRO A 53 15.26 6.81 -4.52
N ILE A 54 14.16 7.57 -4.61
CA ILE A 54 13.03 7.46 -3.68
C ILE A 54 11.85 6.86 -4.44
N THR A 55 11.26 5.82 -3.88
CA THR A 55 10.07 5.17 -4.41
C THR A 55 8.84 5.50 -3.55
N PHE A 56 7.81 6.03 -4.20
CA PHE A 56 6.49 6.26 -3.60
C PHE A 56 5.58 5.10 -3.98
N PHE A 57 5.19 4.30 -3.00
CA PHE A 57 4.23 3.22 -3.20
C PHE A 57 2.84 3.74 -2.88
N GLY A 58 1.90 3.51 -3.78
CA GLY A 58 0.54 4.01 -3.61
C GLY A 58 -0.48 3.26 -4.45
N GLU A 59 -1.75 3.57 -4.17
CA GLU A 59 -2.89 3.08 -4.94
C GLU A 59 -3.44 4.22 -5.79
N TRP A 60 -3.51 3.98 -7.10
CA TRP A 60 -4.25 4.83 -8.03
C TRP A 60 -5.66 4.33 -8.13
N CYS A 61 -6.62 5.08 -7.65
CA CYS A 61 -8.00 4.64 -7.58
C CYS A 61 -9.00 5.74 -7.92
N GLY A 62 -10.25 5.36 -8.11
CA GLY A 62 -11.35 6.25 -8.43
C GLY A 62 -12.17 5.78 -9.63
N PRO A 63 -12.97 6.69 -10.24
CA PRO A 63 -13.89 6.34 -11.31
C PRO A 63 -13.24 5.57 -12.47
N GLY A 64 -13.81 4.42 -12.81
CA GLY A 64 -13.38 3.61 -13.93
C GLY A 64 -12.16 2.72 -13.71
N ILE A 65 -11.61 2.65 -12.48
CA ILE A 65 -10.44 1.79 -12.16
C ILE A 65 -10.90 0.50 -11.50
N GLN A 66 -11.48 0.60 -10.29
CA GLN A 66 -12.06 -0.54 -9.59
C GLN A 66 -13.59 -0.58 -9.79
N LYS A 67 -14.21 -1.69 -9.38
CA LYS A 67 -15.66 -1.84 -9.32
C LYS A 67 -16.08 -2.42 -7.98
N GLY A 68 -17.26 -2.03 -7.50
CA GLY A 68 -17.87 -2.61 -6.32
C GLY A 68 -17.26 -2.23 -4.97
N VAL A 69 -16.38 -1.22 -4.94
CA VAL A 69 -15.77 -0.69 -3.72
C VAL A 69 -16.01 0.81 -3.61
N GLY A 70 -16.05 1.34 -2.39
CA GLY A 70 -16.34 2.76 -2.14
C GLY A 70 -15.40 3.70 -2.89
N ILE A 71 -14.11 3.42 -2.91
CA ILE A 71 -13.12 4.25 -3.61
C ILE A 71 -13.31 4.33 -5.14
N SER A 72 -14.09 3.44 -5.74
CA SER A 72 -14.44 3.51 -7.17
C SER A 72 -15.50 4.55 -7.49
N GLN A 73 -16.17 5.08 -6.47
CA GLN A 73 -17.30 6.00 -6.58
C GLN A 73 -16.96 7.44 -6.13
N ILE A 74 -15.72 7.68 -5.69
CA ILE A 74 -15.27 9.05 -5.40
C ILE A 74 -15.28 9.89 -6.68
N ASP A 75 -15.37 11.21 -6.53
CA ASP A 75 -15.60 12.18 -7.63
C ASP A 75 -14.51 12.18 -8.72
N VAL A 76 -13.23 12.08 -8.32
CA VAL A 76 -12.07 12.07 -9.23
C VAL A 76 -11.06 11.00 -8.84
N LYS A 77 -10.22 10.62 -9.79
CA LYS A 77 -9.10 9.69 -9.53
C LYS A 77 -8.06 10.35 -8.63
N ARG A 78 -7.60 9.60 -7.63
CA ARG A 78 -6.61 10.04 -6.63
C ARG A 78 -5.52 9.01 -6.44
N PHE A 79 -4.35 9.49 -6.05
CA PHE A 79 -3.22 8.65 -5.67
C PHE A 79 -3.04 8.68 -4.15
N PHE A 80 -3.15 7.53 -3.52
CA PHE A 80 -2.99 7.36 -2.08
C PHE A 80 -1.67 6.69 -1.78
N ILE A 81 -0.70 7.45 -1.28
CA ILE A 81 0.62 6.95 -0.91
C ILE A 81 0.50 6.19 0.41
N PHE A 82 0.92 4.92 0.41
CA PHE A 82 0.88 4.06 1.59
C PHE A 82 2.26 3.63 2.10
N ALA A 83 3.32 3.82 1.32
CA ALA A 83 4.69 3.59 1.76
C ALA A 83 5.67 4.43 0.93
N ILE A 84 6.80 4.77 1.52
CA ILE A 84 7.91 5.44 0.84
C ILE A 84 9.19 4.71 1.22
N GLN A 85 10.05 4.48 0.23
CA GLN A 85 11.32 3.80 0.44
C GLN A 85 12.44 4.60 -0.24
N ILE A 86 13.53 4.84 0.50
CA ILE A 86 14.79 5.28 -0.06
C ILE A 86 15.51 4.02 -0.55
N GLN A 87 15.83 3.98 -1.85
CA GLN A 87 16.57 2.89 -2.46
C GLN A 87 18.06 3.13 -2.24
N GLY A 88 18.81 2.10 -1.94
CA GLY A 88 20.24 2.18 -1.71
C GLY A 88 20.79 0.77 -1.51
N GLU A 89 22.01 0.62 -1.10
CA GLU A 89 22.59 -0.69 -0.74
C GLU A 89 21.76 -1.39 0.35
N SER A 90 21.21 -0.58 1.28
CA SER A 90 20.27 -1.04 2.31
C SER A 90 18.99 -0.21 2.23
N PRO A 91 17.97 -0.65 1.51
CA PRO A 91 16.73 0.10 1.35
C PRO A 91 16.06 0.44 2.69
N THR A 92 15.67 1.70 2.86
CA THR A 92 15.08 2.20 4.10
C THR A 92 13.62 2.59 3.89
N TRP A 93 12.72 2.00 4.67
CA TRP A 93 11.32 2.38 4.73
C TRP A 93 11.12 3.56 5.67
N LEU A 94 10.41 4.59 5.19
CA LEU A 94 10.12 5.79 5.95
C LEU A 94 8.86 5.63 6.79
N ASP A 95 8.88 6.16 7.99
CA ASP A 95 7.68 6.34 8.81
C ASP A 95 6.97 7.64 8.38
N PHE A 96 5.69 7.53 8.04
CA PHE A 96 4.85 8.68 7.68
C PHE A 96 4.70 9.73 8.79
N SER A 97 4.91 9.35 10.05
CA SER A 97 4.87 10.31 11.16
C SER A 97 5.95 11.40 11.05
N ASN A 98 7.02 11.11 10.35
CA ASN A 98 8.17 11.98 10.16
C ASN A 98 8.14 12.76 8.83
N ILE A 99 7.12 12.57 8.00
CA ILE A 99 7.00 13.28 6.74
C ILE A 99 6.28 14.61 6.98
N PRO A 100 6.95 15.76 6.73
CA PRO A 100 6.42 17.08 7.08
C PRO A 100 5.23 17.52 6.21
N TYR A 101 4.72 16.64 5.37
CA TYR A 101 3.77 16.99 4.34
C TYR A 101 2.33 16.90 4.82
N LYS A 102 1.68 18.05 4.92
CA LYS A 102 0.24 18.14 5.07
C LYS A 102 -0.36 18.44 3.69
N ARG A 103 -1.12 17.47 3.14
CA ARG A 103 -2.01 17.58 1.98
C ARG A 103 -1.48 18.50 0.85
N PRO A 104 -0.81 17.95 -0.14
CA PRO A 104 -0.13 18.76 -1.15
C PRO A 104 -1.03 19.19 -2.30
N ASN A 105 -2.00 18.40 -2.69
CA ASN A 105 -3.03 18.76 -3.66
C ASN A 105 -4.29 17.90 -3.47
N GLU A 106 -5.35 18.22 -4.20
CA GLU A 106 -6.64 17.53 -4.06
C GLU A 106 -6.62 16.06 -4.54
N ARG A 107 -5.57 15.65 -5.25
CA ARG A 107 -5.49 14.33 -5.88
C ARG A 107 -4.38 13.43 -5.33
N ILE A 108 -3.51 13.93 -4.45
CA ILE A 108 -2.45 13.14 -3.79
C ILE A 108 -2.68 13.18 -2.29
N TRP A 109 -2.69 12.01 -1.66
CA TRP A 109 -2.96 11.84 -0.25
C TRP A 109 -2.03 10.82 0.36
N PHE A 110 -1.80 10.92 1.67
CA PHE A 110 -1.18 9.85 2.45
C PHE A 110 -2.25 9.02 3.13
N ILE A 111 -2.16 7.69 3.02
CA ILE A 111 -3.20 6.78 3.53
C ILE A 111 -3.45 6.92 5.03
N ASN A 112 -2.43 7.25 5.81
CA ASN A 112 -2.53 7.45 7.26
C ASN A 112 -3.39 8.66 7.67
N MET A 113 -3.77 9.53 6.72
CA MET A 113 -4.71 10.64 6.96
C MET A 113 -6.17 10.16 7.12
N PHE A 114 -6.48 8.94 6.70
CA PHE A 114 -7.82 8.35 6.74
C PHE A 114 -8.03 7.40 7.91
N GLY A 115 -7.19 7.51 8.92
CA GLY A 115 -7.20 6.67 10.10
C GLY A 115 -6.01 5.72 10.14
N LYS A 116 -5.67 5.32 11.36
CA LYS A 116 -4.59 4.38 11.65
C LYS A 116 -5.08 3.38 12.68
N TYR A 117 -4.94 2.12 12.37
CA TYR A 117 -5.14 1.05 13.34
C TYR A 117 -3.79 0.62 13.89
N THR A 118 -3.70 0.48 15.19
CA THR A 118 -2.50 -0.04 15.85
C THR A 118 -2.85 -1.33 16.56
N LEU A 119 -2.04 -2.35 16.35
CA LEU A 119 -2.23 -3.67 16.93
C LEU A 119 -0.90 -4.14 17.50
N ASN A 120 -0.93 -4.64 18.74
CA ASN A 120 0.23 -5.33 19.30
C ASN A 120 0.18 -6.79 18.86
N ALA A 121 0.96 -7.12 17.86
CA ALA A 121 0.92 -8.43 17.22
C ALA A 121 1.66 -9.47 18.09
N ASN A 122 0.89 -10.33 18.76
CA ASN A 122 1.44 -11.50 19.43
C ASN A 122 1.41 -12.72 18.50
N PHE A 123 2.51 -12.97 17.79
CA PHE A 123 2.61 -14.12 16.89
C PHE A 123 2.61 -15.48 17.58
N ASN A 124 2.78 -15.54 18.91
CA ASN A 124 2.64 -16.79 19.67
C ASN A 124 1.16 -17.19 19.86
N ASP A 125 0.23 -16.25 19.73
CA ASP A 125 -1.21 -16.46 19.79
C ASP A 125 -1.86 -16.04 18.46
N ALA A 126 -1.64 -16.86 17.44
CA ALA A 126 -2.11 -16.59 16.09
C ALA A 126 -3.64 -16.49 16.00
N VAL A 127 -4.38 -17.24 16.85
CA VAL A 127 -5.84 -17.25 16.82
C VAL A 127 -6.39 -15.89 17.27
N THR A 128 -5.95 -15.40 18.41
CA THR A 128 -6.37 -14.08 18.94
C THR A 128 -5.94 -12.97 17.99
N LEU A 129 -4.72 -13.04 17.46
CA LEU A 129 -4.24 -12.05 16.48
C LEU A 129 -5.14 -11.99 15.24
N LEU A 130 -5.50 -13.16 14.68
CA LEU A 130 -6.39 -13.23 13.52
C LEU A 130 -7.80 -12.69 13.81
N GLN A 131 -8.34 -12.94 15.01
CA GLN A 131 -9.63 -12.38 15.40
C GLN A 131 -9.60 -10.84 15.45
N GLN A 132 -8.51 -10.27 15.96
CA GLN A 132 -8.33 -8.82 16.00
C GLN A 132 -8.20 -8.22 14.60
N LEU A 133 -7.43 -8.86 13.72
CA LEU A 133 -7.30 -8.47 12.30
C LEU A 133 -8.64 -8.52 11.58
N ASP A 134 -9.42 -9.59 11.80
CA ASP A 134 -10.75 -9.77 11.22
C ASP A 134 -11.72 -8.67 11.66
N ALA A 135 -11.76 -8.34 12.96
CA ALA A 135 -12.67 -7.32 13.48
C ALA A 135 -12.43 -5.95 12.84
N ILE A 136 -11.15 -5.56 12.69
CA ILE A 136 -10.76 -4.31 12.06
C ILE A 136 -11.05 -4.34 10.56
N THR A 137 -10.73 -5.45 9.91
CA THR A 137 -10.97 -5.61 8.47
C THR A 137 -12.46 -5.60 8.13
N LEU A 138 -13.30 -6.22 8.97
CA LEU A 138 -14.75 -6.19 8.81
C LEU A 138 -15.31 -4.77 8.93
N ALA A 139 -14.78 -3.96 9.83
CA ALA A 139 -15.19 -2.56 9.94
C ALA A 139 -14.88 -1.78 8.66
N VAL A 140 -13.69 -1.97 8.08
CA VAL A 140 -13.29 -1.36 6.80
C VAL A 140 -14.08 -1.93 5.63
N GLU A 141 -14.37 -3.25 5.63
CA GLU A 141 -15.20 -3.87 4.61
C GLU A 141 -16.64 -3.33 4.63
N ASN A 142 -17.19 -3.05 5.80
CA ASN A 142 -18.53 -2.48 5.93
C ASN A 142 -18.59 -1.02 5.47
N GLU A 143 -17.59 -0.23 5.78
CA GLU A 143 -17.49 1.18 5.36
C GLU A 143 -16.04 1.56 5.11
N CYS A 144 -15.71 1.87 3.86
CA CYS A 144 -14.38 2.31 3.46
C CYS A 144 -14.06 3.70 4.07
N PRO A 145 -13.08 3.83 4.97
CA PRO A 145 -12.78 5.11 5.61
C PRO A 145 -12.29 6.16 4.60
N VAL A 146 -11.59 5.73 3.55
CA VAL A 146 -11.13 6.64 2.48
C VAL A 146 -12.32 7.17 1.69
N ALA A 147 -13.23 6.31 1.24
CA ALA A 147 -14.40 6.73 0.47
C ALA A 147 -15.32 7.65 1.28
N LYS A 148 -15.48 7.35 2.57
CA LYS A 148 -16.28 8.16 3.51
C LYS A 148 -15.78 9.59 3.62
N GLU A 149 -14.48 9.80 3.66
CA GLU A 149 -13.87 11.15 3.70
C GLU A 149 -14.24 11.98 2.47
N PHE A 150 -14.50 11.33 1.33
CA PHE A 150 -14.97 11.98 0.10
C PHE A 150 -16.50 11.92 -0.07
N GLY A 151 -17.24 11.71 1.03
CA GLY A 151 -18.71 11.73 1.02
C GLY A 151 -19.35 10.53 0.35
N VAL A 152 -18.62 9.44 0.14
CA VAL A 152 -19.10 8.21 -0.49
C VAL A 152 -19.24 7.09 0.53
N SER A 153 -20.45 6.54 0.67
CA SER A 153 -20.67 5.30 1.41
C SER A 153 -20.39 4.10 0.49
N GLY A 154 -19.60 3.16 0.96
CA GLY A 154 -19.27 1.97 0.20
C GLY A 154 -18.25 1.08 0.91
N ILE A 155 -18.15 -0.16 0.43
CA ILE A 155 -17.29 -1.16 1.05
C ILE A 155 -15.80 -0.90 0.77
N GLY A 156 -14.93 -1.24 1.74
CA GLY A 156 -13.48 -1.28 1.56
C GLY A 156 -13.00 -2.70 1.24
N GLU A 157 -11.82 -2.82 0.66
CA GLU A 157 -11.24 -4.13 0.33
C GLU A 157 -10.59 -4.83 1.52
N GLY A 158 -10.07 -4.06 2.47
CA GLY A 158 -9.31 -4.57 3.61
C GLY A 158 -8.26 -3.59 4.11
N VAL A 159 -7.33 -4.08 4.90
CA VAL A 159 -6.29 -3.28 5.58
C VAL A 159 -4.91 -3.78 5.19
N VAL A 160 -4.00 -2.85 4.94
CA VAL A 160 -2.56 -3.16 4.81
C VAL A 160 -1.91 -2.93 6.17
N TRP A 161 -1.29 -3.98 6.66
CA TRP A 161 -0.55 -3.97 7.92
C TRP A 161 0.94 -3.87 7.65
N SER A 162 1.62 -3.05 8.42
CA SER A 162 3.07 -2.94 8.38
C SER A 162 3.63 -2.80 9.80
N GLY A 163 4.80 -3.32 10.03
CA GLY A 163 5.44 -3.27 11.33
C GLY A 163 6.88 -3.77 11.27
N ARG A 164 7.49 -3.89 12.43
CA ARG A 164 8.78 -4.54 12.59
C ARG A 164 8.65 -5.61 13.66
N ASP A 165 9.33 -6.72 13.45
CA ASP A 165 9.45 -7.76 14.48
C ASP A 165 10.49 -7.38 15.55
N SER A 166 10.73 -8.29 16.51
CA SER A 166 11.73 -8.13 17.57
C SER A 166 13.16 -7.93 17.05
N ASP A 167 13.45 -8.44 15.87
CA ASP A 167 14.76 -8.38 15.24
C ASP A 167 14.90 -7.16 14.31
N GLY A 168 13.86 -6.31 14.26
CA GLY A 168 13.80 -5.11 13.45
C GLY A 168 13.45 -5.36 11.97
N MET A 169 13.14 -6.61 11.60
CA MET A 169 12.75 -6.96 10.24
C MET A 169 11.40 -6.33 9.88
N TYR A 170 11.33 -5.68 8.74
CA TYR A 170 10.09 -5.07 8.25
C TYR A 170 9.13 -6.13 7.73
N ILE A 171 7.92 -6.12 8.28
CA ILE A 171 6.84 -7.00 7.89
C ILE A 171 5.72 -6.16 7.26
N GLN A 172 5.21 -6.60 6.12
CA GLN A 172 4.03 -6.00 5.50
C GLN A 172 3.14 -7.10 4.90
N PHE A 173 1.83 -7.00 5.15
CA PHE A 173 0.85 -7.89 4.55
C PHE A 173 -0.51 -7.20 4.40
N LYS A 174 -1.33 -7.71 3.47
CA LYS A 174 -2.70 -7.24 3.24
C LYS A 174 -3.70 -8.24 3.80
N HIS A 175 -4.55 -7.80 4.72
CA HIS A 175 -5.69 -8.55 5.21
C HIS A 175 -6.96 -8.08 4.50
N LYS A 176 -7.59 -8.98 3.73
CA LYS A 176 -8.78 -8.67 2.94
C LYS A 176 -10.05 -9.17 3.62
N GLY A 177 -11.11 -8.40 3.51
CA GLY A 177 -12.44 -8.83 3.90
C GLY A 177 -12.98 -9.98 3.05
N THR A 178 -13.96 -10.69 3.55
CA THR A 178 -14.52 -11.91 2.93
C THR A 178 -15.09 -11.65 1.54
N LYS A 179 -15.65 -10.47 1.29
CA LYS A 179 -16.19 -10.06 -0.02
C LYS A 179 -15.11 -9.88 -1.10
N HIS A 180 -13.85 -9.75 -0.69
CA HIS A 180 -12.72 -9.48 -1.59
C HIS A 180 -11.66 -10.58 -1.59
N GLN A 181 -11.91 -11.69 -0.89
CA GLN A 181 -11.06 -12.88 -0.96
C GLN A 181 -11.29 -13.57 -2.30
N LYS A 182 -10.21 -13.80 -3.05
CA LYS A 182 -10.30 -14.58 -4.28
C LYS A 182 -10.42 -16.08 -3.97
N PRO A 183 -11.15 -16.86 -4.79
CA PRO A 183 -11.11 -18.32 -4.70
C PRO A 183 -9.67 -18.82 -4.84
N LYS A 184 -9.40 -19.98 -4.21
CA LYS A 184 -8.08 -20.64 -4.24
C LYS A 184 -7.60 -20.86 -5.68
N GLY A 185 -6.45 -20.27 -6.02
CA GLY A 185 -5.62 -20.73 -7.14
C GLY A 185 -4.53 -21.70 -6.67
N PRO A 186 -3.87 -22.44 -7.57
CA PRO A 186 -2.75 -23.30 -7.19
C PRO A 186 -1.61 -22.49 -6.56
N ARG A 187 -0.98 -23.04 -5.53
CA ARG A 187 0.19 -22.44 -4.87
C ARG A 187 1.32 -22.26 -5.88
N SER A 188 1.73 -21.03 -6.14
CA SER A 188 3.08 -20.79 -6.61
C SER A 188 3.97 -20.69 -5.37
N SER A 189 4.73 -21.71 -5.10
CA SER A 189 5.80 -21.65 -4.10
C SER A 189 6.87 -20.71 -4.64
N ASN A 190 7.09 -19.57 -3.96
CA ASN A 190 8.34 -18.84 -4.15
C ASN A 190 9.35 -19.45 -3.16
N PRO A 191 10.31 -20.27 -3.61
CA PRO A 191 11.19 -21.01 -2.71
C PRO A 191 12.23 -20.16 -1.98
N ASP A 192 12.32 -18.85 -2.28
CA ASP A 192 13.44 -18.02 -1.85
C ASP A 192 13.17 -17.13 -0.63
N VAL A 193 11.95 -17.11 -0.07
CA VAL A 193 11.67 -16.36 1.15
C VAL A 193 11.81 -17.29 2.35
N LYS A 194 13.01 -17.36 2.92
CA LYS A 194 13.22 -17.97 4.24
C LYS A 194 12.72 -17.01 5.30
N ILE A 195 11.65 -17.38 6.00
CA ILE A 195 11.20 -16.69 7.20
C ILE A 195 11.96 -17.29 8.37
N GLU A 196 12.91 -16.56 8.92
CA GLU A 196 13.79 -17.05 9.98
C GLU A 196 13.08 -17.14 11.34
N ASN A 197 12.03 -16.35 11.56
CA ASN A 197 11.28 -16.37 12.80
C ASN A 197 10.16 -17.45 12.77
N PRO A 198 10.26 -18.52 13.60
CA PRO A 198 9.30 -19.63 13.57
C PRO A 198 7.87 -19.22 13.97
N ASN A 199 7.71 -18.17 14.77
CA ASN A 199 6.38 -17.68 15.18
C ASN A 199 5.70 -16.94 14.05
N ILE A 200 6.46 -16.17 13.27
CA ILE A 200 5.94 -15.52 12.06
C ILE A 200 5.58 -16.59 11.03
N GLN A 201 6.39 -17.61 10.84
CA GLN A 201 6.05 -18.73 9.95
C GLN A 201 4.76 -19.41 10.39
N LYS A 202 4.62 -19.72 11.68
CA LYS A 202 3.40 -20.33 12.22
C LYS A 202 2.17 -19.44 12.04
N PHE A 203 2.30 -18.11 12.23
CA PHE A 203 1.21 -17.16 11.95
C PHE A 203 0.83 -17.19 10.48
N ILE A 204 1.80 -17.18 9.59
CA ILE A 204 1.60 -17.22 8.15
C ILE A 204 0.86 -18.50 7.76
N ASP A 205 1.30 -19.65 8.23
CA ASP A 205 0.67 -20.95 7.94
C ASP A 205 -0.79 -20.96 8.43
N THR A 206 -1.03 -20.51 9.67
CA THR A 206 -2.39 -20.41 10.25
C THR A 206 -3.25 -19.42 9.46
N TYR A 207 -2.68 -18.30 9.06
CA TYR A 207 -3.35 -17.28 8.25
C TYR A 207 -3.77 -17.84 6.88
N PHE A 208 -2.86 -18.54 6.21
CA PHE A 208 -3.15 -19.13 4.90
C PHE A 208 -4.13 -20.29 4.99
N GLU A 209 -4.05 -21.12 6.02
CA GLU A 209 -5.04 -22.17 6.27
C GLU A 209 -6.44 -21.58 6.46
N LYS A 210 -6.57 -20.56 7.31
CA LYS A 210 -7.87 -19.94 7.62
C LYS A 210 -8.51 -19.27 6.41
N TYR A 211 -7.74 -18.52 5.61
CA TYR A 211 -8.28 -17.71 4.51
C TYR A 211 -8.11 -18.35 3.14
N ASN A 212 -7.49 -19.53 3.07
CA ASN A 212 -7.19 -20.17 1.80
C ASN A 212 -6.43 -19.27 0.81
N ILE A 213 -5.57 -18.40 1.32
CA ILE A 213 -4.77 -17.47 0.53
C ILE A 213 -3.44 -18.13 0.25
N TYR A 214 -3.01 -18.13 -1.00
CA TYR A 214 -1.69 -18.55 -1.42
C TYR A 214 -0.88 -17.33 -1.83
N TYR A 215 0.45 -17.39 -1.58
CA TYR A 215 1.37 -16.35 -1.98
C TYR A 215 1.15 -15.97 -3.45
N LEU A 216 1.08 -14.68 -3.69
CA LEU A 216 1.13 -14.12 -5.03
C LEU A 216 2.59 -13.87 -5.41
#